data_ae6f6899e86d82895449f99d9af85760
#
_entry.id   ae6f6899e86d82895449f99d9af85760
#
_cell.length_a   1.000
_cell.length_b   1.000
_cell.length_c   1.000
_cell.angle_alpha   90.00
_cell.angle_beta   90.00
_cell.angle_gamma   90.00
#
_symmetry.space_group_name_H-M   'P 1'
#
loop_
_entity.id
_entity.type
_entity.pdbx_description
1 polymer ?
#
loop_
_entity_poly.entity_id
_entity_poly.type
_entity_poly.pdbx_seq_one_letter_code
_entity_poly.pdbx_strand_id
1 'polypeptide(L)'
;MKIDGLRRLKTKNLVIILLLSVPFVCFGQTKYFEISQNSDIYNAVLRELELNYVDSLPHKKMTETAINSMLKLLDPYTVFIPKSDKNALTMMTTGMYGGIGAIIMQKDGEIVIAEPHEGMPAQRSGLKAGDILVQINGVKLKGKSVSEASSKLRGIPGTEVRLKVKRPGEKKTFEKVVVREAIKIEPVSYYGTLSDSIGYISFREFTAKSANSFKNALSELIQQHHINKLIIDLRDNGGGLVNEAIEIASLFVPKRSLIVSLKGKIKEANKVYKTVSEPLYPEMPLLILVNEESASASEILAGALQDMDRAVIVGKRTFGKGLVQNVRMLPHESYLKVTTAKYYTPSGRCLQAINYTGDRKKTPDNLTSEFKTLHGRTVRDGGGITPDTTLTDDEKINISYYLFTKNIIFDYATQYAASHPTIATPDTFRLSDEEYQQFVDYVIDRDFTYQLESNKYLQDLRKMIRIEGYEASTDSILNQLTDLLKPDIQKDLQLFRKDITFMLESEIVKRYYFQKGEAEYRLRGDKWVKDALKIIKDRDKMTAILRP
;
A
#
# COMPACT_ATOMS: atom_id res chain seq x y z
N MET A 1 -3.77 -58.89 -71.53
CA MET A 1 -3.12 -59.26 -70.28
C MET A 1 -2.37 -58.04 -69.72
N LYS A 2 -2.60 -57.63 -68.47
CA LYS A 2 -2.03 -56.45 -67.71
C LYS A 2 -2.66 -55.08 -67.93
N ILE A 3 -3.80 -54.77 -67.29
CA ILE A 3 -4.20 -53.42 -66.88
C ILE A 3 -5.10 -53.42 -65.61
N ASP A 4 -5.08 -54.37 -64.74
CA ASP A 4 -5.93 -54.40 -63.54
C ASP A 4 -5.22 -54.26 -62.21
N GLY A 5 -3.89 -54.00 -62.19
CA GLY A 5 -3.13 -53.95 -60.94
C GLY A 5 -2.95 -52.57 -60.29
N LEU A 6 -3.21 -51.48 -61.03
CA LEU A 6 -2.83 -50.14 -60.60
C LEU A 6 -3.99 -49.28 -59.99
N ARG A 7 -5.23 -49.71 -60.06
CA ARG A 7 -6.41 -48.98 -59.49
C ARG A 7 -6.71 -49.32 -58.05
N ARG A 8 -6.24 -50.45 -57.49
CA ARG A 8 -6.52 -50.78 -56.07
C ARG A 8 -5.55 -50.21 -55.04
N LEU A 9 -4.36 -49.72 -55.46
CA LEU A 9 -3.42 -49.06 -54.49
C LEU A 9 -3.68 -47.57 -54.24
N LYS A 10 -4.37 -46.88 -55.13
CA LYS A 10 -4.67 -45.45 -54.95
C LYS A 10 -5.83 -45.18 -53.99
N THR A 11 -6.77 -46.08 -53.86
CA THR A 11 -7.92 -45.91 -52.97
C THR A 11 -7.63 -46.24 -51.50
N LYS A 12 -6.71 -47.18 -51.20
CA LYS A 12 -6.31 -47.49 -49.82
C LYS A 12 -5.47 -46.38 -49.18
N ASN A 13 -4.60 -45.74 -49.95
CA ASN A 13 -3.78 -44.62 -49.41
C ASN A 13 -4.60 -43.31 -49.26
N LEU A 14 -5.67 -43.11 -50.03
CA LEU A 14 -6.55 -41.94 -49.87
C LEU A 14 -7.43 -42.04 -48.60
N VAL A 15 -7.85 -43.24 -48.25
CA VAL A 15 -8.66 -43.51 -47.03
C VAL A 15 -7.77 -43.42 -45.78
N ILE A 16 -6.50 -43.81 -45.83
CA ILE A 16 -5.56 -43.71 -44.73
C ILE A 16 -5.13 -42.24 -44.50
N ILE A 17 -4.99 -41.43 -45.54
CA ILE A 17 -4.69 -39.97 -45.40
C ILE A 17 -5.92 -39.23 -44.85
N LEU A 18 -7.16 -39.62 -45.20
CA LEU A 18 -8.37 -39.02 -44.67
C LEU A 18 -8.64 -39.40 -43.20
N LEU A 19 -8.18 -40.59 -42.75
CA LEU A 19 -8.31 -41.02 -41.35
C LEU A 19 -7.21 -40.48 -40.41
N LEU A 20 -6.08 -39.98 -40.94
CA LEU A 20 -5.02 -39.33 -40.15
C LEU A 20 -5.19 -37.79 -40.00
N SER A 21 -6.14 -37.19 -40.73
CA SER A 21 -6.40 -35.73 -40.65
C SER A 21 -7.53 -35.32 -39.68
N VAL A 22 -8.20 -36.29 -39.03
CA VAL A 22 -9.39 -36.01 -38.20
C VAL A 22 -9.14 -35.81 -36.70
N PRO A 23 -7.99 -36.12 -36.05
CA PRO A 23 -7.89 -35.91 -34.60
C PRO A 23 -7.34 -34.58 -34.17
N PHE A 24 -7.04 -33.61 -35.06
CA PHE A 24 -6.42 -32.34 -34.62
C PHE A 24 -7.37 -31.17 -34.42
N VAL A 25 -8.68 -31.30 -34.68
CA VAL A 25 -9.65 -30.22 -34.59
C VAL A 25 -10.46 -30.22 -33.27
N CYS A 26 -10.37 -31.26 -32.44
CA CYS A 26 -11.27 -31.42 -31.28
C CYS A 26 -10.86 -30.71 -29.98
N PHE A 27 -9.64 -30.21 -29.82
CA PHE A 27 -9.23 -29.60 -28.55
C PHE A 27 -9.59 -28.11 -28.39
N GLY A 28 -9.89 -27.39 -29.46
CA GLY A 28 -10.31 -26.00 -29.43
C GLY A 28 -11.84 -25.83 -29.25
N GLN A 29 -12.63 -26.80 -29.65
CA GLN A 29 -14.11 -26.69 -29.61
C GLN A 29 -14.70 -26.91 -28.21
N THR A 30 -14.08 -27.73 -27.36
CA THR A 30 -14.60 -28.08 -26.03
C THR A 30 -14.69 -26.87 -25.12
N LYS A 31 -13.70 -25.98 -25.12
CA LYS A 31 -13.64 -24.83 -24.21
C LYS A 31 -14.69 -23.75 -24.54
N TYR A 32 -14.88 -23.43 -25.80
CA TYR A 32 -15.93 -22.48 -26.22
C TYR A 32 -17.33 -23.05 -26.03
N PHE A 33 -17.49 -24.35 -26.23
CA PHE A 33 -18.75 -25.04 -25.95
C PHE A 33 -19.10 -25.00 -24.46
N GLU A 34 -18.14 -25.29 -23.58
CA GLU A 34 -18.33 -25.19 -22.13
C GLU A 34 -18.70 -23.76 -21.69
N ILE A 35 -18.05 -22.74 -22.24
CA ILE A 35 -18.37 -21.33 -21.95
C ILE A 35 -19.81 -21.01 -22.37
N SER A 36 -20.21 -21.43 -23.58
CA SER A 36 -21.58 -21.22 -24.08
C SER A 36 -22.61 -21.90 -23.19
N GLN A 37 -22.39 -23.18 -22.89
CA GLN A 37 -23.29 -23.99 -22.05
C GLN A 37 -23.45 -23.39 -20.64
N ASN A 38 -22.36 -22.95 -20.00
CA ASN A 38 -22.41 -22.32 -18.70
C ASN A 38 -23.10 -20.94 -18.74
N SER A 39 -22.92 -20.19 -19.83
CA SER A 39 -23.63 -18.92 -20.03
C SER A 39 -25.15 -19.13 -20.18
N ASP A 40 -25.55 -20.17 -20.90
CA ASP A 40 -26.97 -20.52 -21.07
C ASP A 40 -27.61 -20.93 -19.73
N ILE A 41 -26.90 -21.73 -18.92
CA ILE A 41 -27.35 -22.10 -17.57
C ILE A 41 -27.50 -20.85 -16.68
N TYR A 42 -26.50 -19.96 -16.70
CA TYR A 42 -26.55 -18.72 -15.91
C TYR A 42 -27.75 -17.84 -16.28
N ASN A 43 -27.99 -17.64 -17.59
CA ASN A 43 -29.12 -16.87 -18.08
C ASN A 43 -30.46 -17.53 -17.75
N ALA A 44 -30.55 -18.86 -17.82
CA ALA A 44 -31.74 -19.60 -17.43
C ALA A 44 -32.08 -19.43 -15.95
N VAL A 45 -31.04 -19.52 -15.07
CA VAL A 45 -31.23 -19.29 -13.61
C VAL A 45 -31.74 -17.88 -13.35
N LEU A 46 -31.17 -16.85 -13.98
CA LEU A 46 -31.65 -15.47 -13.79
C LEU A 46 -33.11 -15.32 -14.21
N ARG A 47 -33.50 -15.90 -15.33
CA ARG A 47 -34.89 -15.87 -15.83
C ARG A 47 -35.83 -16.61 -14.90
N GLU A 48 -35.48 -17.80 -14.44
CA GLU A 48 -36.31 -18.57 -13.52
C GLU A 48 -36.49 -17.86 -12.17
N LEU A 49 -35.45 -17.22 -11.66
CA LEU A 49 -35.55 -16.39 -10.46
C LEU A 49 -36.49 -15.21 -10.64
N GLU A 50 -36.39 -14.49 -11.78
CA GLU A 50 -37.27 -13.35 -12.07
C GLU A 50 -38.76 -13.75 -12.20
N LEU A 51 -39.02 -14.93 -12.77
CA LEU A 51 -40.39 -15.39 -13.00
C LEU A 51 -41.04 -16.02 -11.76
N ASN A 52 -40.25 -16.66 -10.91
CA ASN A 52 -40.77 -17.57 -9.87
C ASN A 52 -40.41 -17.18 -8.43
N TYR A 53 -39.45 -16.27 -8.22
CA TYR A 53 -39.10 -15.90 -6.84
C TYR A 53 -40.20 -15.05 -6.19
N VAL A 54 -40.51 -15.36 -4.92
CA VAL A 54 -41.67 -14.79 -4.21
C VAL A 54 -41.59 -13.27 -3.99
N ASP A 55 -40.36 -12.73 -3.81
CA ASP A 55 -40.17 -11.30 -3.56
C ASP A 55 -39.42 -10.62 -4.71
N SER A 56 -39.43 -9.28 -4.74
CA SER A 56 -38.67 -8.50 -5.72
C SER A 56 -37.16 -8.70 -5.57
N LEU A 57 -36.48 -8.84 -6.70
CA LEU A 57 -35.04 -9.15 -6.74
C LEU A 57 -34.17 -7.90 -6.83
N PRO A 58 -33.09 -7.81 -6.03
CA PRO A 58 -32.12 -6.72 -6.12
C PRO A 58 -31.10 -7.01 -7.24
N HIS A 59 -31.51 -6.96 -8.51
CA HIS A 59 -30.72 -7.39 -9.68
C HIS A 59 -29.28 -6.84 -9.71
N LYS A 60 -29.11 -5.54 -9.46
CA LYS A 60 -27.80 -4.91 -9.44
C LYS A 60 -26.88 -5.59 -8.41
N LYS A 61 -27.36 -5.76 -7.18
CA LYS A 61 -26.58 -6.38 -6.09
C LYS A 61 -26.28 -7.85 -6.40
N MET A 62 -27.25 -8.58 -6.96
CA MET A 62 -27.06 -10.00 -7.35
C MET A 62 -25.98 -10.11 -8.43
N THR A 63 -26.04 -9.30 -9.49
CA THR A 63 -25.03 -9.28 -10.56
C THR A 63 -23.64 -8.94 -10.04
N GLU A 64 -23.52 -7.87 -9.25
CA GLU A 64 -22.23 -7.48 -8.65
C GLU A 64 -21.67 -8.60 -7.73
N THR A 65 -22.53 -9.24 -6.94
CA THR A 65 -22.15 -10.37 -6.06
C THR A 65 -21.68 -11.57 -6.87
N ALA A 66 -22.40 -11.96 -7.93
CA ALA A 66 -22.03 -13.08 -8.79
C ALA A 66 -20.68 -12.83 -9.47
N ILE A 67 -20.48 -11.64 -10.07
CA ILE A 67 -19.21 -11.26 -10.69
C ILE A 67 -18.07 -11.31 -9.67
N ASN A 68 -18.24 -10.67 -8.52
CA ASN A 68 -17.21 -10.63 -7.49
C ASN A 68 -16.88 -12.03 -6.95
N SER A 69 -17.87 -12.93 -6.82
CA SER A 69 -17.65 -14.32 -6.40
C SER A 69 -16.83 -15.11 -7.42
N MET A 70 -17.11 -14.92 -8.71
CA MET A 70 -16.33 -15.52 -9.80
C MET A 70 -14.87 -15.00 -9.79
N LEU A 71 -14.67 -13.69 -9.63
CA LEU A 71 -13.33 -13.09 -9.64
C LEU A 71 -12.49 -13.50 -8.44
N LYS A 72 -13.08 -13.75 -7.27
CA LYS A 72 -12.40 -14.28 -6.09
C LYS A 72 -11.72 -15.63 -6.31
N LEU A 73 -12.13 -16.40 -7.33
CA LEU A 73 -11.48 -17.66 -7.70
C LEU A 73 -10.13 -17.46 -8.39
N LEU A 74 -9.83 -16.25 -8.87
CA LEU A 74 -8.61 -15.93 -9.60
C LEU A 74 -7.53 -15.40 -8.67
N ASP A 75 -7.48 -14.11 -8.47
CA ASP A 75 -6.53 -13.40 -7.62
C ASP A 75 -7.20 -12.17 -6.98
N PRO A 76 -6.63 -11.54 -5.93
CA PRO A 76 -7.26 -10.40 -5.26
C PRO A 76 -7.18 -9.08 -6.05
N TYR A 77 -6.44 -9.05 -7.16
CA TYR A 77 -6.21 -7.84 -7.97
C TYR A 77 -7.13 -7.76 -9.19
N THR A 78 -7.73 -8.89 -9.57
CA THR A 78 -8.74 -8.96 -10.63
C THR A 78 -10.09 -8.58 -10.06
N VAL A 79 -10.54 -7.36 -10.35
CA VAL A 79 -11.73 -6.76 -9.73
C VAL A 79 -12.67 -6.13 -10.75
N PHE A 80 -13.96 -6.22 -10.48
CA PHE A 80 -15.01 -5.51 -11.20
C PHE A 80 -15.20 -4.13 -10.59
N ILE A 81 -15.27 -3.11 -11.45
CA ILE A 81 -15.44 -1.70 -11.06
C ILE A 81 -16.74 -1.21 -11.69
N PRO A 82 -17.82 -1.05 -10.93
CA PRO A 82 -19.06 -0.52 -11.43
C PRO A 82 -18.93 0.97 -11.80
N LYS A 83 -19.85 1.48 -12.60
CA LYS A 83 -19.90 2.90 -13.03
C LYS A 83 -19.83 3.87 -11.84
N SER A 84 -20.44 3.54 -10.71
CA SER A 84 -20.37 4.34 -9.48
C SER A 84 -18.94 4.59 -8.97
N ASP A 85 -18.02 3.68 -9.25
CA ASP A 85 -16.66 3.68 -8.70
C ASP A 85 -15.59 4.17 -9.69
N LYS A 86 -16.03 4.74 -10.83
CA LYS A 86 -15.15 5.31 -11.87
C LYS A 86 -14.14 6.33 -11.31
N ASN A 87 -14.57 7.13 -10.32
CA ASN A 87 -13.70 8.11 -9.67
C ASN A 87 -12.54 7.45 -8.90
N ALA A 88 -12.76 6.27 -8.32
CA ALA A 88 -11.69 5.51 -7.67
C ALA A 88 -10.63 5.05 -8.68
N LEU A 89 -11.05 4.61 -9.87
CA LEU A 89 -10.14 4.25 -10.95
C LEU A 89 -9.30 5.44 -11.41
N THR A 90 -9.91 6.62 -11.58
CA THR A 90 -9.20 7.86 -11.94
C THR A 90 -8.17 8.22 -10.87
N MET A 91 -8.54 8.16 -9.59
CA MET A 91 -7.64 8.42 -8.47
C MET A 91 -6.42 7.46 -8.48
N MET A 92 -6.64 6.16 -8.70
CA MET A 92 -5.56 5.16 -8.75
C MET A 92 -4.54 5.40 -9.86
N THR A 93 -4.93 6.03 -10.95
CA THR A 93 -4.06 6.25 -12.11
C THR A 93 -3.46 7.64 -12.16
N THR A 94 -4.21 8.65 -11.77
CA THR A 94 -3.79 10.06 -11.86
C THR A 94 -3.30 10.64 -10.54
N GLY A 95 -3.60 10.00 -9.40
CA GLY A 95 -3.40 10.58 -8.07
C GLY A 95 -4.31 11.77 -7.79
N MET A 96 -5.38 11.97 -8.60
CA MET A 96 -6.28 13.13 -8.48
C MET A 96 -7.71 12.70 -8.19
N TYR A 97 -8.40 13.45 -7.34
CA TYR A 97 -9.83 13.30 -7.09
C TYR A 97 -10.48 14.65 -6.79
N GLY A 98 -11.77 14.78 -7.12
CA GLY A 98 -12.53 15.96 -6.72
C GLY A 98 -12.97 15.85 -5.26
N GLY A 99 -12.62 16.84 -4.42
CA GLY A 99 -12.93 16.80 -3.00
C GLY A 99 -12.51 18.05 -2.23
N ILE A 100 -12.43 17.92 -0.91
CA ILE A 100 -12.08 19.03 -0.01
C ILE A 100 -10.60 19.01 0.44
N GLY A 101 -9.84 17.95 0.19
CA GLY A 101 -8.45 17.81 0.60
C GLY A 101 -8.30 17.67 2.12
N ALA A 102 -8.91 16.64 2.70
CA ALA A 102 -8.75 16.28 4.10
C ALA A 102 -8.81 14.75 4.27
N ILE A 103 -8.06 14.25 5.25
CA ILE A 103 -8.19 12.89 5.77
C ILE A 103 -9.28 12.93 6.84
N ILE A 104 -10.20 11.98 6.78
CA ILE A 104 -11.23 11.77 7.79
C ILE A 104 -11.07 10.40 8.45
N MET A 105 -11.47 10.30 9.70
CA MET A 105 -11.47 9.05 10.46
C MET A 105 -12.78 8.86 11.21
N GLN A 106 -13.05 7.64 11.65
CA GLN A 106 -14.13 7.36 12.59
C GLN A 106 -13.57 7.32 14.00
N LYS A 107 -14.18 8.09 14.89
CA LYS A 107 -13.83 8.14 16.30
C LYS A 107 -15.11 8.23 17.13
N ASP A 108 -15.28 7.33 18.08
CA ASP A 108 -16.45 7.27 18.98
C ASP A 108 -17.80 7.29 18.24
N GLY A 109 -17.85 6.64 17.06
CA GLY A 109 -19.04 6.58 16.21
C GLY A 109 -19.32 7.88 15.41
N GLU A 110 -18.46 8.87 15.50
CA GLU A 110 -18.52 10.13 14.77
C GLU A 110 -17.46 10.19 13.65
N ILE A 111 -17.69 11.02 12.64
CA ILE A 111 -16.72 11.28 11.57
C ILE A 111 -15.95 12.54 11.91
N VAL A 112 -14.64 12.42 12.01
CA VAL A 112 -13.73 13.48 12.46
C VAL A 112 -12.75 13.84 11.34
N ILE A 113 -12.42 15.10 11.17
CA ILE A 113 -11.28 15.53 10.36
C ILE A 113 -10.00 15.10 11.10
N ALA A 114 -9.31 14.12 10.57
CA ALA A 114 -8.01 13.69 11.10
C ALA A 114 -6.93 14.70 10.72
N GLU A 115 -6.96 15.17 9.47
CA GLU A 115 -5.98 16.12 8.95
C GLU A 115 -6.54 16.87 7.73
N PRO A 116 -6.61 18.20 7.73
CA PRO A 116 -6.76 18.98 6.51
C PRO A 116 -5.39 19.09 5.82
N HIS A 117 -5.33 18.81 4.52
CA HIS A 117 -4.08 18.95 3.77
C HIS A 117 -3.73 20.44 3.58
N GLU A 118 -2.44 20.75 3.67
CA GLU A 118 -1.89 22.10 3.49
C GLU A 118 -2.30 22.70 2.14
N GLY A 119 -2.74 23.95 2.13
CA GLY A 119 -3.15 24.67 0.93
C GLY A 119 -4.44 24.19 0.27
N MET A 120 -5.09 23.14 0.77
CA MET A 120 -6.28 22.57 0.17
C MET A 120 -7.59 23.19 0.71
N PRO A 121 -8.74 23.01 0.03
CA PRO A 121 -10.00 23.67 0.38
C PRO A 121 -10.43 23.52 1.84
N ALA A 122 -10.24 22.34 2.44
CA ALA A 122 -10.59 22.11 3.84
C ALA A 122 -9.80 23.06 4.77
N GLN A 123 -8.48 23.12 4.59
CA GLN A 123 -7.62 23.99 5.40
C GLN A 123 -7.93 25.48 5.16
N ARG A 124 -8.07 25.91 3.89
CA ARG A 124 -8.40 27.30 3.55
C ARG A 124 -9.77 27.72 4.06
N SER A 125 -10.73 26.80 4.21
CA SER A 125 -12.04 27.08 4.83
C SER A 125 -11.98 27.16 6.36
N GLY A 126 -10.82 26.90 6.98
CA GLY A 126 -10.61 26.95 8.43
C GLY A 126 -11.07 25.69 9.17
N LEU A 127 -11.22 24.55 8.46
CA LEU A 127 -11.36 23.24 9.10
C LEU A 127 -10.02 22.86 9.75
N LYS A 128 -10.11 22.23 10.92
CA LYS A 128 -8.95 21.81 11.72
C LYS A 128 -9.04 20.32 12.04
N ALA A 129 -7.90 19.70 12.35
CA ALA A 129 -7.89 18.38 12.93
C ALA A 129 -8.70 18.36 14.24
N GLY A 130 -9.48 17.31 14.47
CA GLY A 130 -10.40 17.21 15.60
C GLY A 130 -11.82 17.75 15.31
N ASP A 131 -12.06 18.50 14.23
CA ASP A 131 -13.40 18.94 13.84
C ASP A 131 -14.31 17.74 13.53
N ILE A 132 -15.44 17.63 14.19
CA ILE A 132 -16.43 16.58 14.01
C ILE A 132 -17.42 17.02 12.92
N LEU A 133 -17.54 16.21 11.87
CA LEU A 133 -18.51 16.42 10.80
C LEU A 133 -19.89 15.89 11.23
N VAL A 134 -20.79 16.77 11.61
CA VAL A 134 -22.14 16.40 12.06
C VAL A 134 -23.07 16.12 10.88
N GLN A 135 -22.98 16.95 9.81
CA GLN A 135 -23.76 16.80 8.59
C GLN A 135 -22.94 17.18 7.36
N ILE A 136 -23.27 16.54 6.23
CA ILE A 136 -22.80 16.88 4.90
C ILE A 136 -24.04 17.10 4.02
N ASN A 137 -24.21 18.29 3.44
CA ASN A 137 -25.37 18.67 2.62
C ASN A 137 -26.72 18.30 3.28
N GLY A 138 -26.87 18.57 4.59
CA GLY A 138 -28.06 18.26 5.37
C GLY A 138 -28.20 16.81 5.84
N VAL A 139 -27.35 15.89 5.35
CA VAL A 139 -27.38 14.47 5.75
C VAL A 139 -26.58 14.27 7.02
N LYS A 140 -27.21 13.76 8.08
CA LYS A 140 -26.55 13.41 9.35
C LYS A 140 -25.56 12.28 9.17
N LEU A 141 -24.40 12.37 9.85
CA LEU A 141 -23.30 11.41 9.74
C LEU A 141 -23.19 10.44 10.94
N LYS A 142 -23.92 10.67 12.02
CA LYS A 142 -23.89 9.77 13.19
C LYS A 142 -24.21 8.33 12.76
N GLY A 143 -23.33 7.40 13.07
CA GLY A 143 -23.46 5.99 12.70
C GLY A 143 -23.14 5.66 11.24
N LYS A 144 -22.68 6.65 10.44
CA LYS A 144 -22.19 6.42 9.07
C LYS A 144 -20.73 5.99 9.08
N SER A 145 -20.36 5.19 8.08
CA SER A 145 -18.97 4.79 7.86
C SER A 145 -18.14 5.93 7.26
N VAL A 146 -16.80 5.83 7.41
CA VAL A 146 -15.85 6.73 6.74
C VAL A 146 -16.05 6.73 5.22
N SER A 147 -16.33 5.56 4.62
CA SER A 147 -16.57 5.43 3.18
C SER A 147 -17.81 6.21 2.72
N GLU A 148 -18.94 6.14 3.47
CA GLU A 148 -20.15 6.90 3.18
C GLU A 148 -19.93 8.40 3.32
N ALA A 149 -19.20 8.84 4.33
CA ALA A 149 -18.85 10.25 4.51
C ALA A 149 -17.92 10.75 3.39
N SER A 150 -16.86 9.98 3.08
CA SER A 150 -15.91 10.28 2.01
C SER A 150 -16.61 10.41 0.65
N SER A 151 -17.55 9.51 0.32
CA SER A 151 -18.31 9.59 -0.93
C SER A 151 -19.12 10.90 -1.07
N LYS A 152 -19.59 11.47 0.05
CA LYS A 152 -20.32 12.75 0.08
C LYS A 152 -19.41 13.96 0.03
N LEU A 153 -18.20 13.86 0.59
CA LEU A 153 -17.18 14.92 0.52
C LEU A 153 -16.58 15.02 -0.88
N ARG A 154 -16.44 13.90 -1.57
CA ARG A 154 -15.99 13.86 -2.97
C ARG A 154 -17.08 14.37 -3.90
N GLY A 155 -16.68 14.85 -5.07
CA GLY A 155 -17.59 15.33 -6.10
C GLY A 155 -16.86 16.07 -7.22
N ILE A 156 -17.63 16.69 -8.10
CA ILE A 156 -17.10 17.44 -9.25
C ILE A 156 -16.38 18.68 -8.74
N PRO A 157 -15.12 18.94 -9.15
CA PRO A 157 -14.43 20.20 -8.83
C PRO A 157 -15.26 21.43 -9.22
N GLY A 158 -15.22 22.48 -8.40
CA GLY A 158 -16.04 23.69 -8.55
C GLY A 158 -17.41 23.61 -7.88
N THR A 159 -17.85 22.44 -7.40
CA THR A 159 -19.13 22.32 -6.69
C THR A 159 -18.97 22.57 -5.18
N GLU A 160 -20.00 23.12 -4.56
CA GLU A 160 -20.03 23.35 -3.13
C GLU A 160 -20.40 22.10 -2.34
N VAL A 161 -19.85 21.99 -1.13
CA VAL A 161 -20.30 21.07 -0.09
C VAL A 161 -20.53 21.85 1.20
N ARG A 162 -21.71 21.67 1.79
CA ARG A 162 -22.10 22.33 3.05
C ARG A 162 -21.85 21.36 4.20
N LEU A 163 -21.08 21.80 5.16
CA LEU A 163 -20.66 21.01 6.32
C LEU A 163 -21.21 21.67 7.59
N LYS A 164 -21.88 20.88 8.43
CA LYS A 164 -22.17 21.26 9.81
C LYS A 164 -21.13 20.62 10.69
N VAL A 165 -20.40 21.44 11.43
CA VAL A 165 -19.18 21.07 12.16
C VAL A 165 -19.35 21.35 13.64
N LYS A 166 -18.85 20.45 14.49
CA LYS A 166 -18.68 20.65 15.94
C LYS A 166 -17.19 20.61 16.26
N ARG A 167 -16.65 21.69 16.78
CA ARG A 167 -15.24 21.76 17.19
C ARG A 167 -15.10 21.42 18.67
N PRO A 168 -14.16 20.53 19.05
CA PRO A 168 -13.85 20.30 20.47
C PRO A 168 -13.53 21.62 21.19
N GLY A 169 -14.09 21.80 22.39
CA GLY A 169 -13.96 23.04 23.15
C GLY A 169 -14.98 24.15 22.82
N GLU A 170 -15.66 24.06 21.66
CA GLU A 170 -16.73 25.00 21.32
C GLU A 170 -18.12 24.47 21.70
N LYS A 171 -18.96 25.36 22.31
CA LYS A 171 -20.30 24.97 22.77
C LYS A 171 -21.31 24.79 21.62
N LYS A 172 -21.12 25.50 20.50
CA LYS A 172 -22.07 25.54 19.38
C LYS A 172 -21.46 24.89 18.13
N THR A 173 -22.31 24.26 17.32
CA THR A 173 -21.95 23.87 15.97
C THR A 173 -21.97 25.07 15.04
N PHE A 174 -21.13 25.06 14.01
CA PHE A 174 -21.09 26.08 12.97
C PHE A 174 -21.19 25.45 11.58
N GLU A 175 -21.52 26.25 10.59
CA GLU A 175 -21.59 25.80 9.19
C GLU A 175 -20.39 26.31 8.40
N LYS A 176 -19.92 25.47 7.46
CA LYS A 176 -18.89 25.80 6.49
C LYS A 176 -19.35 25.39 5.11
N VAL A 177 -19.17 26.26 4.14
CA VAL A 177 -19.29 25.93 2.71
C VAL A 177 -17.87 25.79 2.18
N VAL A 178 -17.58 24.62 1.60
CA VAL A 178 -16.28 24.30 1.02
C VAL A 178 -16.48 24.03 -0.46
N VAL A 179 -15.75 24.72 -1.32
CA VAL A 179 -15.73 24.44 -2.76
C VAL A 179 -14.79 23.28 -3.01
N ARG A 180 -15.28 22.23 -3.66
CA ARG A 180 -14.45 21.11 -4.05
C ARG A 180 -13.46 21.50 -5.12
N GLU A 181 -12.27 20.98 -5.04
CA GLU A 181 -11.23 21.16 -6.05
C GLU A 181 -10.70 19.80 -6.53
N ALA A 182 -9.92 19.83 -7.61
CA ALA A 182 -9.12 18.68 -8.02
C ALA A 182 -7.94 18.55 -7.03
N ILE A 183 -8.05 17.62 -6.10
CA ILE A 183 -7.04 17.34 -5.09
C ILE A 183 -6.00 16.43 -5.72
N LYS A 184 -4.76 16.89 -5.77
CA LYS A 184 -3.60 16.10 -6.21
C LYS A 184 -2.86 15.59 -4.98
N ILE A 185 -2.67 14.28 -4.91
CA ILE A 185 -1.79 13.66 -3.92
C ILE A 185 -0.37 13.78 -4.44
N GLU A 186 0.52 14.42 -3.67
CA GLU A 186 1.91 14.55 -4.06
C GLU A 186 2.65 13.21 -3.89
N PRO A 187 3.22 12.66 -4.97
CA PRO A 187 3.91 11.36 -4.92
C PRO A 187 5.20 11.42 -4.11
N VAL A 188 5.87 12.56 -4.06
CA VAL A 188 7.00 12.86 -3.16
C VAL A 188 6.42 13.51 -1.91
N SER A 189 6.29 12.75 -0.82
CA SER A 189 5.70 13.27 0.43
C SER A 189 6.66 14.15 1.23
N TYR A 190 7.96 13.90 1.08
CA TYR A 190 9.03 14.69 1.68
C TYR A 190 10.34 14.48 0.92
N TYR A 191 11.15 15.52 0.84
CA TYR A 191 12.54 15.45 0.44
C TYR A 191 13.36 16.49 1.21
N GLY A 192 14.62 16.17 1.45
CA GLY A 192 15.53 17.01 2.21
C GLY A 192 16.92 16.41 2.32
N THR A 193 17.81 17.07 3.04
CA THR A 193 19.14 16.56 3.34
C THR A 193 19.17 15.88 4.70
N LEU A 194 19.85 14.74 4.79
CA LEU A 194 20.09 14.04 6.06
C LEU A 194 21.47 14.37 6.64
N SER A 195 22.36 14.86 5.81
CA SER A 195 23.68 15.39 6.14
C SER A 195 24.19 16.19 4.95
N ASP A 196 25.31 16.88 5.07
CA ASP A 196 25.85 17.86 4.09
C ASP A 196 25.88 17.40 2.63
N SER A 197 25.89 16.10 2.38
CA SER A 197 26.00 15.57 1.00
C SER A 197 25.04 14.43 0.67
N ILE A 198 24.11 14.08 1.57
CA ILE A 198 23.20 12.95 1.41
C ILE A 198 21.77 13.47 1.33
N GLY A 199 21.15 13.30 0.17
CA GLY A 199 19.74 13.58 -0.05
C GLY A 199 18.87 12.40 0.35
N TYR A 200 17.64 12.71 0.69
CA TYR A 200 16.58 11.77 1.01
C TYR A 200 15.33 12.16 0.26
N ILE A 201 14.65 11.19 -0.35
CA ILE A 201 13.36 11.37 -1.02
C ILE A 201 12.41 10.28 -0.53
N SER A 202 11.32 10.67 0.15
CA SER A 202 10.21 9.78 0.48
C SER A 202 9.22 9.76 -0.67
N PHE A 203 9.09 8.61 -1.32
CA PHE A 203 8.30 8.44 -2.53
C PHE A 203 7.14 7.46 -2.28
N ARG A 204 5.90 7.94 -2.31
CA ARG A 204 4.71 7.23 -1.81
C ARG A 204 3.93 6.47 -2.86
N GLU A 205 3.90 6.94 -4.10
CA GLU A 205 3.04 6.33 -5.11
C GLU A 205 3.52 6.65 -6.54
N PHE A 206 3.37 5.69 -7.47
CA PHE A 206 3.68 5.85 -8.88
C PHE A 206 2.42 6.28 -9.66
N THR A 207 1.97 7.50 -9.46
CA THR A 207 0.87 8.12 -10.22
C THR A 207 1.37 8.85 -11.46
N ALA A 208 0.46 9.25 -12.35
CA ALA A 208 0.83 9.96 -13.59
C ALA A 208 1.69 11.21 -13.30
N LYS A 209 2.85 11.31 -13.96
CA LYS A 209 3.86 12.37 -13.80
C LYS A 209 4.61 12.35 -12.45
N SER A 210 4.54 11.28 -11.69
CA SER A 210 5.26 11.14 -10.42
C SER A 210 6.79 11.11 -10.62
N ALA A 211 7.26 10.57 -11.74
CA ALA A 211 8.68 10.62 -12.12
C ALA A 211 9.19 12.06 -12.29
N ASN A 212 8.36 12.96 -12.83
CA ASN A 212 8.70 14.38 -12.91
C ASN A 212 8.80 15.02 -11.52
N SER A 213 7.87 14.72 -10.61
CA SER A 213 7.95 15.20 -9.23
C SER A 213 9.23 14.71 -8.54
N PHE A 214 9.58 13.43 -8.72
CA PHE A 214 10.82 12.86 -8.22
C PHE A 214 12.06 13.55 -8.81
N LYS A 215 12.10 13.73 -10.14
CA LYS A 215 13.19 14.42 -10.83
C LYS A 215 13.38 15.85 -10.35
N ASN A 216 12.28 16.58 -10.15
CA ASN A 216 12.34 17.97 -9.66
C ASN A 216 12.89 18.03 -8.23
N ALA A 217 12.41 17.16 -7.32
CA ALA A 217 12.93 17.07 -5.96
C ALA A 217 14.44 16.73 -5.94
N LEU A 218 14.85 15.75 -6.75
CA LEU A 218 16.27 15.38 -6.88
C LEU A 218 17.11 16.53 -7.45
N SER A 219 16.62 17.22 -8.48
CA SER A 219 17.33 18.35 -9.09
C SER A 219 17.51 19.51 -8.09
N GLU A 220 16.49 19.80 -7.28
CA GLU A 220 16.56 20.82 -6.23
C GLU A 220 17.58 20.45 -5.17
N LEU A 221 17.57 19.19 -4.69
CA LEU A 221 18.55 18.70 -3.72
C LEU A 221 19.99 18.83 -4.23
N ILE A 222 20.22 18.56 -5.53
CA ILE A 222 21.55 18.69 -6.13
C ILE A 222 21.96 20.17 -6.30
N GLN A 223 21.06 21.00 -6.82
CA GLN A 223 21.39 22.39 -7.15
C GLN A 223 21.50 23.28 -5.90
N GLN A 224 20.62 23.10 -4.92
CA GLN A 224 20.57 23.95 -3.73
C GLN A 224 21.37 23.39 -2.54
N HIS A 225 21.43 22.06 -2.43
CA HIS A 225 22.04 21.41 -1.27
C HIS A 225 23.29 20.60 -1.63
N HIS A 226 23.72 20.58 -2.90
CA HIS A 226 24.95 19.96 -3.39
C HIS A 226 25.12 18.49 -2.98
N ILE A 227 24.00 17.74 -2.90
CA ILE A 227 24.07 16.32 -2.57
C ILE A 227 24.84 15.54 -3.63
N ASN A 228 25.53 14.50 -3.23
CA ASN A 228 26.22 13.57 -4.13
C ASN A 228 25.88 12.10 -3.87
N LYS A 229 24.99 11.80 -2.92
CA LYS A 229 24.45 10.50 -2.58
C LYS A 229 22.96 10.62 -2.34
N LEU A 230 22.18 9.55 -2.60
CA LEU A 230 20.73 9.60 -2.46
C LEU A 230 20.20 8.35 -1.75
N ILE A 231 19.33 8.57 -0.77
CA ILE A 231 18.46 7.56 -0.17
C ILE A 231 17.05 7.76 -0.73
N ILE A 232 16.52 6.74 -1.38
CA ILE A 232 15.12 6.68 -1.88
C ILE A 232 14.33 5.83 -0.90
N ASP A 233 13.29 6.38 -0.30
CA ASP A 233 12.43 5.64 0.62
C ASP A 233 11.14 5.21 -0.11
N LEU A 234 11.03 3.90 -0.33
CA LEU A 234 9.86 3.23 -0.90
C LEU A 234 9.06 2.44 0.15
N ARG A 235 9.34 2.65 1.43
CA ARG A 235 8.53 2.03 2.50
C ARG A 235 7.07 2.49 2.37
N ASP A 236 6.13 1.57 2.58
CA ASP A 236 4.69 1.80 2.48
C ASP A 236 4.21 2.24 1.08
N ASN A 237 5.03 2.07 0.04
CA ASN A 237 4.68 2.39 -1.34
C ASN A 237 4.14 1.15 -2.07
N GLY A 238 2.81 1.06 -2.21
CA GLY A 238 2.10 -0.05 -2.88
C GLY A 238 2.31 -0.12 -4.40
N GLY A 239 3.11 0.77 -5.00
CA GLY A 239 3.42 0.81 -6.43
C GLY A 239 2.59 1.81 -7.22
N GLY A 240 2.13 1.41 -8.40
CA GLY A 240 1.36 2.23 -9.34
C GLY A 240 1.75 2.00 -10.80
N LEU A 241 1.96 3.06 -11.56
CA LEU A 241 2.24 3.01 -13.00
C LEU A 241 3.67 2.55 -13.28
N VAL A 242 3.80 1.48 -14.06
CA VAL A 242 5.10 0.88 -14.45
C VAL A 242 5.98 1.88 -15.20
N ASN A 243 5.41 2.71 -16.08
CA ASN A 243 6.18 3.68 -16.86
C ASN A 243 6.88 4.71 -15.96
N GLU A 244 6.28 5.11 -14.87
CA GLU A 244 6.88 6.06 -13.91
C GLU A 244 8.12 5.44 -13.23
N ALA A 245 8.06 4.15 -12.87
CA ALA A 245 9.22 3.44 -12.33
C ALA A 245 10.38 3.35 -13.35
N ILE A 246 10.05 3.14 -14.63
CA ILE A 246 11.03 3.11 -15.71
C ILE A 246 11.69 4.49 -15.89
N GLU A 247 10.89 5.56 -15.85
CA GLU A 247 11.40 6.94 -15.97
C GLU A 247 12.31 7.31 -14.79
N ILE A 248 11.96 6.93 -13.57
CA ILE A 248 12.84 7.12 -12.40
C ILE A 248 14.12 6.31 -12.55
N ALA A 249 14.06 5.03 -12.94
CA ALA A 249 15.24 4.21 -13.18
C ALA A 249 16.14 4.81 -14.28
N SER A 250 15.54 5.43 -15.32
CA SER A 250 16.27 6.07 -16.42
C SER A 250 17.16 7.24 -15.99
N LEU A 251 16.94 7.78 -14.78
CA LEU A 251 17.82 8.82 -14.23
C LEU A 251 19.21 8.28 -13.84
N PHE A 252 19.32 6.96 -13.61
CA PHE A 252 20.46 6.34 -12.93
C PHE A 252 21.16 5.24 -13.73
N VAL A 253 20.53 4.69 -14.77
CA VAL A 253 21.09 3.59 -15.56
C VAL A 253 21.13 3.92 -17.05
N PRO A 254 22.07 3.35 -17.83
CA PRO A 254 22.25 3.67 -19.25
C PRO A 254 20.97 3.48 -20.05
N LYS A 255 20.83 4.26 -21.12
CA LYS A 255 19.76 4.12 -22.09
C LYS A 255 19.70 2.71 -22.66
N ARG A 256 18.48 2.21 -22.88
CA ARG A 256 18.17 0.85 -23.36
C ARG A 256 18.45 -0.27 -22.37
N SER A 257 18.77 0.04 -21.10
CA SER A 257 18.84 -0.97 -20.04
C SER A 257 17.48 -1.63 -19.84
N LEU A 258 17.44 -2.95 -19.71
CA LEU A 258 16.23 -3.70 -19.40
C LEU A 258 15.79 -3.38 -17.97
N ILE A 259 14.55 -2.94 -17.78
CA ILE A 259 13.98 -2.69 -16.45
C ILE A 259 13.01 -3.81 -16.06
N VAL A 260 12.13 -4.20 -16.96
CA VAL A 260 11.13 -5.23 -16.69
C VAL A 260 10.63 -5.85 -17.98
N SER A 261 10.38 -7.15 -17.98
CA SER A 261 9.68 -7.85 -19.04
C SER A 261 8.36 -8.43 -18.53
N LEU A 262 7.33 -8.40 -19.37
CA LEU A 262 6.01 -8.95 -19.09
C LEU A 262 5.82 -10.20 -19.93
N LYS A 263 5.28 -11.26 -19.29
CA LYS A 263 4.85 -12.49 -19.97
C LYS A 263 3.41 -12.80 -19.61
N GLY A 264 2.55 -12.83 -20.60
CA GLY A 264 1.13 -13.10 -20.45
C GLY A 264 0.65 -14.26 -21.33
N LYS A 265 -0.65 -14.54 -21.27
CA LYS A 265 -1.29 -15.62 -22.01
C LYS A 265 -1.33 -15.39 -23.52
N ILE A 266 -1.51 -14.14 -23.92
CA ILE A 266 -1.57 -13.74 -25.34
C ILE A 266 -0.29 -12.98 -25.72
N LYS A 267 0.08 -13.01 -27.00
CA LYS A 267 1.32 -12.40 -27.51
C LYS A 267 1.40 -10.89 -27.21
N GLU A 268 0.28 -10.20 -27.29
CA GLU A 268 0.15 -8.76 -27.04
C GLU A 268 0.40 -8.36 -25.58
N ALA A 269 0.29 -9.29 -24.65
CA ALA A 269 0.61 -9.10 -23.24
C ALA A 269 2.12 -9.24 -22.95
N ASN A 270 2.89 -9.80 -23.89
CA ASN A 270 4.33 -9.90 -23.75
C ASN A 270 4.98 -8.57 -24.16
N LYS A 271 5.64 -7.93 -23.21
CA LYS A 271 6.27 -6.62 -23.41
C LYS A 271 7.63 -6.58 -22.75
N VAL A 272 8.54 -5.81 -23.32
CA VAL A 272 9.86 -5.55 -22.76
C VAL A 272 10.00 -4.05 -22.60
N TYR A 273 10.27 -3.63 -21.37
CA TYR A 273 10.46 -2.22 -21.05
C TYR A 273 11.92 -1.93 -20.74
N LYS A 274 12.43 -0.91 -21.39
CA LYS A 274 13.80 -0.44 -21.27
C LYS A 274 13.83 1.04 -20.94
N THR A 275 14.92 1.52 -20.37
CA THR A 275 15.18 2.94 -20.17
C THR A 275 15.15 3.69 -21.50
N VAL A 276 14.62 4.94 -21.48
CA VAL A 276 14.33 5.71 -22.70
C VAL A 276 15.31 6.88 -22.94
N SER A 277 16.00 7.34 -21.89
CA SER A 277 16.92 8.47 -21.92
C SER A 277 18.32 8.09 -21.45
N GLU A 278 19.31 8.91 -21.77
CA GLU A 278 20.61 8.83 -21.11
C GLU A 278 20.46 9.22 -19.64
N PRO A 279 21.21 8.56 -18.73
CA PRO A 279 21.10 8.83 -17.30
C PRO A 279 21.65 10.22 -16.96
N LEU A 280 20.96 10.91 -16.06
CA LEU A 280 21.44 12.19 -15.54
C LEU A 280 22.46 12.02 -14.41
N TYR A 281 22.36 10.91 -13.67
CA TYR A 281 23.15 10.67 -12.45
C TYR A 281 23.68 9.22 -12.40
N PRO A 282 24.50 8.80 -13.41
CA PRO A 282 24.95 7.41 -13.51
C PRO A 282 25.84 6.97 -12.35
N GLU A 283 26.64 7.87 -11.79
CA GLU A 283 27.64 7.56 -10.76
C GLU A 283 27.15 7.87 -9.32
N MET A 284 25.96 8.46 -9.16
CA MET A 284 25.44 8.81 -7.81
C MET A 284 25.22 7.56 -6.98
N PRO A 285 25.86 7.38 -5.80
CA PRO A 285 25.58 6.29 -4.91
C PRO A 285 24.11 6.29 -4.47
N LEU A 286 23.44 5.14 -4.65
CA LEU A 286 22.02 4.96 -4.34
C LEU A 286 21.81 3.91 -3.28
N LEU A 287 20.93 4.22 -2.32
CA LEU A 287 20.38 3.28 -1.38
C LEU A 287 18.85 3.38 -1.44
N ILE A 288 18.17 2.24 -1.43
CA ILE A 288 16.70 2.19 -1.46
C ILE A 288 16.20 1.51 -0.19
N LEU A 289 15.38 2.21 0.59
CA LEU A 289 14.67 1.66 1.72
C LEU A 289 13.37 1.01 1.27
N VAL A 290 13.13 -0.23 1.72
CA VAL A 290 11.93 -1.01 1.40
C VAL A 290 11.39 -1.73 2.63
N ASN A 291 10.07 -2.02 2.64
CA ASN A 291 9.43 -2.85 3.65
C ASN A 291 8.39 -3.79 3.02
N GLU A 292 7.65 -4.51 3.86
CA GLU A 292 6.64 -5.50 3.45
C GLU A 292 5.49 -4.90 2.64
N GLU A 293 5.26 -3.59 2.72
CA GLU A 293 4.25 -2.85 1.97
C GLU A 293 4.78 -2.28 0.64
N SER A 294 6.10 -2.33 0.41
CA SER A 294 6.71 -1.98 -0.88
C SER A 294 6.30 -3.00 -1.93
N ALA A 295 5.47 -2.61 -2.91
CA ALA A 295 4.87 -3.55 -3.84
C ALA A 295 4.88 -3.08 -5.31
N SER A 296 4.75 -4.03 -6.27
CA SER A 296 4.48 -3.74 -7.68
C SER A 296 5.55 -2.83 -8.34
N ALA A 297 5.21 -1.57 -8.74
CA ALA A 297 6.15 -0.63 -9.36
C ALA A 297 7.34 -0.30 -8.46
N SER A 298 7.16 -0.29 -7.13
CA SER A 298 8.26 -0.17 -6.15
C SER A 298 9.23 -1.34 -6.26
N GLU A 299 8.69 -2.56 -6.41
CA GLU A 299 9.51 -3.76 -6.59
C GLU A 299 10.18 -3.82 -7.96
N ILE A 300 9.54 -3.25 -9.00
CA ILE A 300 10.16 -3.10 -10.32
C ILE A 300 11.36 -2.16 -10.24
N LEU A 301 11.23 -0.99 -9.61
CA LEU A 301 12.32 -0.02 -9.45
C LEU A 301 13.45 -0.59 -8.60
N ALA A 302 13.13 -1.07 -7.39
CA ALA A 302 14.12 -1.63 -6.47
C ALA A 302 14.81 -2.88 -7.05
N GLY A 303 14.03 -3.80 -7.64
CA GLY A 303 14.54 -5.05 -8.21
C GLY A 303 15.39 -4.84 -9.46
N ALA A 304 15.00 -3.88 -10.33
CA ALA A 304 15.80 -3.56 -11.49
C ALA A 304 17.15 -2.95 -11.10
N LEU A 305 17.16 -2.01 -10.16
CA LEU A 305 18.41 -1.37 -9.69
C LEU A 305 19.27 -2.34 -8.87
N GLN A 306 18.65 -3.31 -8.14
CA GLN A 306 19.38 -4.38 -7.47
C GLN A 306 20.03 -5.34 -8.48
N ASP A 307 19.28 -5.81 -9.49
CA ASP A 307 19.76 -6.76 -10.49
C ASP A 307 20.87 -6.18 -11.38
N MET A 308 20.88 -4.86 -11.56
CA MET A 308 21.95 -4.14 -12.27
C MET A 308 23.11 -3.70 -11.36
N ASP A 309 23.12 -4.10 -10.10
CA ASP A 309 24.11 -3.70 -9.11
C ASP A 309 24.30 -2.17 -9.01
N ARG A 310 23.18 -1.43 -9.22
CA ARG A 310 23.18 0.03 -9.26
C ARG A 310 22.79 0.68 -7.94
N ALA A 311 22.00 -0.01 -7.11
CA ALA A 311 21.58 0.46 -5.80
C ALA A 311 21.70 -0.64 -4.76
N VAL A 312 22.00 -0.26 -3.51
CA VAL A 312 21.90 -1.14 -2.35
C VAL A 312 20.49 -1.08 -1.81
N ILE A 313 19.84 -2.23 -1.67
CA ILE A 313 18.49 -2.35 -1.12
C ILE A 313 18.58 -2.68 0.36
N VAL A 314 17.91 -1.90 1.20
CA VAL A 314 17.98 -2.00 2.66
C VAL A 314 16.58 -2.02 3.26
N GLY A 315 16.36 -2.83 4.28
CA GLY A 315 15.09 -2.89 4.99
C GLY A 315 14.56 -4.31 5.18
N LYS A 316 13.29 -4.55 4.93
CA LYS A 316 12.66 -5.86 4.98
C LYS A 316 12.29 -6.34 3.57
N ARG A 317 12.06 -7.67 3.45
CA ARG A 317 11.58 -8.28 2.21
C ARG A 317 10.28 -7.61 1.75
N THR A 318 10.19 -7.27 0.47
CA THR A 318 9.03 -6.59 -0.10
C THR A 318 7.81 -7.51 -0.23
N PHE A 319 6.68 -6.96 -0.63
CA PHE A 319 5.38 -7.62 -0.68
C PHE A 319 5.34 -8.88 -1.56
N GLY A 320 6.01 -8.86 -2.72
CA GLY A 320 6.01 -9.97 -3.67
C GLY A 320 4.82 -9.95 -4.63
N LYS A 321 4.47 -8.79 -5.16
CA LYS A 321 3.44 -8.66 -6.21
C LYS A 321 4.09 -8.65 -7.58
N GLY A 322 4.11 -9.80 -8.23
CA GLY A 322 4.66 -10.00 -9.58
C GLY A 322 3.60 -10.05 -10.70
N LEU A 323 2.39 -9.54 -10.46
CA LEU A 323 1.25 -9.56 -11.37
C LEU A 323 0.94 -8.17 -11.92
N VAL A 324 0.64 -8.11 -13.22
CA VAL A 324 0.27 -6.86 -13.92
C VAL A 324 -1.21 -6.90 -14.28
N GLN A 325 -1.92 -5.84 -13.89
CA GLN A 325 -3.31 -5.66 -14.25
C GLN A 325 -3.48 -4.65 -15.38
N ASN A 326 -4.43 -4.92 -16.26
CA ASN A 326 -4.95 -3.97 -17.23
C ASN A 326 -6.43 -3.71 -16.98
N VAL A 327 -6.85 -2.47 -17.22
CA VAL A 327 -8.25 -2.08 -17.14
C VAL A 327 -8.89 -2.25 -18.51
N ARG A 328 -10.02 -2.95 -18.55
CA ARG A 328 -10.85 -3.16 -19.74
C ARG A 328 -12.22 -2.54 -19.51
N MET A 329 -12.67 -1.72 -20.45
CA MET A 329 -14.01 -1.19 -20.41
C MET A 329 -15.01 -2.31 -20.75
N LEU A 330 -16.07 -2.38 -19.98
CA LEU A 330 -17.20 -3.27 -20.15
C LEU A 330 -18.45 -2.45 -20.51
N PRO A 331 -19.56 -3.08 -20.93
CA PRO A 331 -20.83 -2.38 -21.15
C PRO A 331 -21.28 -1.53 -19.96
N HIS A 332 -22.11 -0.53 -20.23
CA HIS A 332 -22.71 0.37 -19.23
C HIS A 332 -21.70 1.15 -18.39
N GLU A 333 -20.55 1.55 -18.99
CA GLU A 333 -19.47 2.30 -18.31
C GLU A 333 -18.93 1.62 -17.06
N SER A 334 -18.99 0.30 -17.00
CA SER A 334 -18.30 -0.50 -15.99
C SER A 334 -16.92 -0.92 -16.51
N TYR A 335 -16.06 -1.40 -15.61
CA TYR A 335 -14.69 -1.78 -15.95
C TYR A 335 -14.31 -3.10 -15.27
N LEU A 336 -13.43 -3.83 -15.92
CA LEU A 336 -12.75 -4.99 -15.36
C LEU A 336 -11.26 -4.66 -15.29
N LYS A 337 -10.71 -4.61 -14.08
CA LYS A 337 -9.26 -4.62 -13.85
C LYS A 337 -8.85 -6.07 -13.76
N VAL A 338 -8.14 -6.58 -14.77
CA VAL A 338 -7.81 -8.01 -14.89
C VAL A 338 -6.31 -8.24 -14.96
N THR A 339 -5.83 -9.25 -14.27
CA THR A 339 -4.44 -9.72 -14.34
C THR A 339 -4.18 -10.34 -15.71
N THR A 340 -3.26 -9.75 -16.47
CA THR A 340 -2.96 -10.14 -17.86
C THR A 340 -1.56 -10.69 -18.07
N ALA A 341 -0.62 -10.45 -17.14
CA ALA A 341 0.77 -10.87 -17.26
C ALA A 341 1.44 -11.01 -15.89
N LYS A 342 2.53 -11.75 -15.86
CA LYS A 342 3.55 -11.69 -14.80
C LYS A 342 4.70 -10.81 -15.27
N TYR A 343 5.38 -10.14 -14.33
CA TYR A 343 6.57 -9.40 -14.67
C TYR A 343 7.84 -10.05 -14.11
N TYR A 344 8.93 -9.81 -14.83
CA TYR A 344 10.25 -10.37 -14.57
C TYR A 344 11.27 -9.23 -14.58
N THR A 345 12.12 -9.18 -13.56
CA THR A 345 13.20 -8.21 -13.43
C THR A 345 14.35 -8.49 -14.42
N PRO A 346 15.39 -7.64 -14.51
CA PRO A 346 16.49 -7.85 -15.46
C PRO A 346 17.21 -9.19 -15.33
N SER A 347 17.36 -9.75 -14.13
CA SER A 347 17.94 -11.08 -13.91
C SER A 347 17.04 -12.23 -14.42
N GLY A 348 15.79 -11.94 -14.75
CA GLY A 348 14.81 -12.94 -15.21
C GLY A 348 13.95 -13.53 -14.10
N ARG A 349 14.13 -13.14 -12.83
CA ARG A 349 13.32 -13.61 -11.70
C ARG A 349 11.93 -13.00 -11.69
N CYS A 350 10.92 -13.79 -11.28
CA CYS A 350 9.56 -13.36 -11.03
C CYS A 350 9.34 -13.19 -9.53
N LEU A 351 8.90 -11.99 -9.11
CA LEU A 351 8.78 -11.68 -7.69
C LEU A 351 7.49 -12.17 -7.04
N GLN A 352 6.57 -12.80 -7.82
CA GLN A 352 5.27 -13.23 -7.33
C GLN A 352 5.39 -14.23 -6.17
N ALA A 353 4.98 -13.79 -4.97
CA ALA A 353 5.11 -14.59 -3.75
C ALA A 353 4.02 -15.65 -3.60
N ILE A 354 2.79 -15.37 -4.05
CA ILE A 354 1.62 -16.23 -3.85
C ILE A 354 1.21 -16.89 -5.17
N ASN A 355 1.09 -18.20 -5.17
CA ASN A 355 0.50 -18.93 -6.29
C ASN A 355 -1.02 -18.98 -6.15
N TYR A 356 -1.74 -18.12 -6.90
CA TYR A 356 -3.20 -18.06 -6.85
C TYR A 356 -3.91 -19.17 -7.62
N THR A 357 -3.20 -19.94 -8.45
CA THR A 357 -3.78 -21.08 -9.20
C THR A 357 -3.72 -22.40 -8.43
N GLY A 358 -3.03 -22.43 -7.30
CA GLY A 358 -2.86 -23.59 -6.43
C GLY A 358 -3.49 -23.40 -5.05
N ASP A 359 -2.73 -23.75 -4.03
CA ASP A 359 -3.13 -23.72 -2.62
C ASP A 359 -3.21 -22.30 -2.01
N ARG A 360 -2.90 -21.26 -2.79
CA ARG A 360 -2.87 -19.83 -2.40
C ARG A 360 -1.92 -19.50 -1.25
N LYS A 361 -0.90 -20.30 -1.07
CA LYS A 361 0.16 -20.07 -0.09
C LYS A 361 1.33 -19.31 -0.70
N LYS A 362 2.09 -18.66 0.16
CA LYS A 362 3.39 -18.10 -0.23
C LYS A 362 4.31 -19.23 -0.67
N THR A 363 5.11 -18.97 -1.70
CA THR A 363 6.17 -19.87 -2.12
C THR A 363 7.17 -20.01 -0.98
N PRO A 364 7.40 -21.23 -0.43
CA PRO A 364 8.42 -21.45 0.57
C PRO A 364 9.82 -21.12 0.02
N ASP A 365 10.72 -20.63 0.87
CA ASP A 365 12.06 -20.20 0.44
C ASP A 365 12.88 -21.34 -0.21
N ASN A 366 12.67 -22.58 0.21
CA ASN A 366 13.33 -23.77 -0.37
C ASN A 366 12.80 -24.14 -1.77
N LEU A 367 11.70 -23.54 -2.22
CA LEU A 367 11.14 -23.74 -3.57
C LEU A 367 11.40 -22.55 -4.49
N THR A 368 12.16 -21.56 -4.05
CA THR A 368 12.57 -20.41 -4.86
C THR A 368 13.80 -20.76 -5.70
N SER A 369 13.88 -20.16 -6.91
CA SER A 369 15.01 -20.33 -7.82
C SER A 369 16.06 -19.24 -7.61
N GLU A 370 17.32 -19.57 -7.84
CA GLU A 370 18.43 -18.63 -7.79
C GLU A 370 18.68 -17.98 -9.14
N PHE A 371 18.95 -16.69 -9.10
CA PHE A 371 19.33 -15.84 -10.24
C PHE A 371 20.59 -15.06 -9.90
N LYS A 372 21.21 -14.47 -10.91
CA LYS A 372 22.42 -13.66 -10.74
C LYS A 372 22.16 -12.22 -11.17
N THR A 373 22.67 -11.28 -10.40
CA THR A 373 22.77 -9.86 -10.78
C THR A 373 23.86 -9.68 -11.83
N LEU A 374 24.02 -8.45 -12.33
CA LEU A 374 25.03 -8.12 -13.34
C LEU A 374 26.46 -8.50 -12.92
N HIS A 375 26.82 -8.32 -11.65
CA HIS A 375 28.14 -8.66 -11.11
C HIS A 375 28.17 -10.03 -10.37
N GLY A 376 27.13 -10.85 -10.53
CA GLY A 376 27.12 -12.22 -10.06
C GLY A 376 26.59 -12.45 -8.63
N ARG A 377 26.05 -11.43 -7.96
CA ARG A 377 25.36 -11.62 -6.67
C ARG A 377 24.17 -12.56 -6.82
N THR A 378 23.94 -13.41 -5.82
CA THR A 378 22.79 -14.31 -5.81
C THR A 378 21.53 -13.57 -5.34
N VAL A 379 20.48 -13.64 -6.14
CA VAL A 379 19.14 -13.15 -5.83
C VAL A 379 18.12 -14.24 -6.10
N ARG A 380 16.94 -14.18 -5.48
CA ARG A 380 15.92 -15.24 -5.58
C ARG A 380 14.58 -14.70 -6.08
N ASP A 381 13.77 -15.57 -6.67
CA ASP A 381 12.40 -15.33 -7.07
C ASP A 381 11.38 -15.68 -5.96
N GLY A 382 10.09 -15.62 -6.28
CA GLY A 382 8.99 -16.25 -5.52
C GLY A 382 8.65 -15.60 -4.18
N GLY A 383 9.25 -14.47 -3.81
CA GLY A 383 9.01 -13.91 -2.47
C GLY A 383 9.19 -12.39 -2.35
N GLY A 384 9.08 -11.64 -3.43
CA GLY A 384 9.43 -10.21 -3.44
C GLY A 384 10.95 -9.97 -3.53
N ILE A 385 11.36 -8.74 -3.29
CA ILE A 385 12.78 -8.35 -3.24
C ILE A 385 13.32 -8.63 -1.84
N THR A 386 14.32 -9.48 -1.75
CA THR A 386 15.11 -9.64 -0.53
C THR A 386 16.14 -8.51 -0.48
N PRO A 387 16.17 -7.68 0.57
CA PRO A 387 17.15 -6.60 0.69
C PRO A 387 18.58 -7.15 0.83
N ASP A 388 19.55 -6.36 0.37
CA ASP A 388 20.98 -6.66 0.53
C ASP A 388 21.43 -6.55 1.98
N THR A 389 20.74 -5.70 2.76
CA THR A 389 20.90 -5.59 4.21
C THR A 389 19.52 -5.57 4.87
N THR A 390 19.24 -6.60 5.65
CA THR A 390 17.98 -6.69 6.40
C THR A 390 18.04 -5.82 7.66
N LEU A 391 16.98 -5.03 7.87
CA LEU A 391 16.74 -4.29 9.11
C LEU A 391 15.57 -4.91 9.87
N THR A 392 15.66 -4.85 11.19
CA THR A 392 14.59 -5.32 12.08
C THR A 392 13.98 -4.16 12.83
N ASP A 393 12.66 -4.18 12.98
CA ASP A 393 11.99 -3.29 13.92
C ASP A 393 12.18 -3.80 15.34
N ASP A 394 12.31 -2.88 16.27
CA ASP A 394 12.10 -3.18 17.67
C ASP A 394 10.57 -3.13 17.91
N GLU A 395 9.85 -4.16 17.42
CA GLU A 395 8.40 -4.24 17.62
C GLU A 395 8.09 -4.30 19.12
N LYS A 396 7.72 -3.16 19.68
CA LYS A 396 7.26 -3.06 21.06
C LYS A 396 5.79 -2.64 21.05
N ILE A 397 4.91 -3.57 21.38
CA ILE A 397 3.51 -3.25 21.68
C ILE A 397 3.46 -2.87 23.17
N ASN A 398 3.72 -1.60 23.46
CA ASN A 398 3.64 -1.04 24.79
C ASN A 398 2.50 0.00 24.89
N ILE A 399 2.37 0.70 26.01
CA ILE A 399 1.32 1.69 26.24
C ILE A 399 1.22 2.74 25.14
N SER A 400 2.34 3.14 24.48
CA SER A 400 2.33 4.14 23.41
C SER A 400 1.46 3.72 22.22
N TYR A 401 1.49 2.43 21.86
CA TYR A 401 0.62 1.87 20.82
C TYR A 401 -0.87 2.02 21.17
N TYR A 402 -1.24 1.75 22.44
CA TYR A 402 -2.64 1.86 22.89
C TYR A 402 -3.09 3.32 23.00
N LEU A 403 -2.21 4.21 23.44
CA LEU A 403 -2.47 5.66 23.46
C LEU A 403 -2.73 6.20 22.05
N PHE A 404 -1.99 5.72 21.06
CA PHE A 404 -2.18 6.07 19.66
C PHE A 404 -3.48 5.48 19.10
N THR A 405 -3.67 4.17 19.18
CA THR A 405 -4.82 3.47 18.58
C THR A 405 -6.16 3.84 19.21
N LYS A 406 -6.16 4.25 20.49
CA LYS A 406 -7.33 4.79 21.19
C LYS A 406 -7.47 6.31 21.03
N ASN A 407 -6.71 6.93 20.13
CA ASN A 407 -6.75 8.37 19.82
C ASN A 407 -6.43 9.33 20.98
N ILE A 408 -5.83 8.85 22.08
CA ILE A 408 -5.47 9.71 23.23
C ILE A 408 -4.43 10.76 22.83
N ILE A 409 -3.39 10.34 22.08
CA ILE A 409 -2.36 11.23 21.53
C ILE A 409 -2.99 12.25 20.58
N PHE A 410 -3.88 11.81 19.69
CA PHE A 410 -4.60 12.70 18.76
C PHE A 410 -5.42 13.78 19.50
N ASP A 411 -6.14 13.38 20.53
CA ASP A 411 -6.98 14.30 21.31
C ASP A 411 -6.17 15.34 22.08
N TYR A 412 -5.11 14.87 22.74
CA TYR A 412 -4.22 15.78 23.45
C TYR A 412 -3.52 16.76 22.50
N ALA A 413 -2.97 16.27 21.37
CA ALA A 413 -2.36 17.14 20.37
C ALA A 413 -3.34 18.18 19.81
N THR A 414 -4.62 17.82 19.67
CA THR A 414 -5.68 18.74 19.25
C THR A 414 -5.96 19.80 20.32
N GLN A 415 -6.00 19.40 21.60
CA GLN A 415 -6.17 20.31 22.73
C GLN A 415 -4.94 21.21 22.91
N TYR A 416 -3.73 20.67 22.78
CA TYR A 416 -2.47 21.39 22.82
C TYR A 416 -2.44 22.50 21.75
N ALA A 417 -2.79 22.16 20.51
CA ALA A 417 -2.83 23.13 19.42
C ALA A 417 -3.92 24.22 19.59
N ALA A 418 -4.97 23.97 20.37
CA ALA A 418 -5.98 24.98 20.68
C ALA A 418 -5.48 26.04 21.70
N SER A 419 -4.55 25.65 22.58
CA SER A 419 -3.99 26.54 23.64
C SER A 419 -2.64 27.17 23.27
N HIS A 420 -1.94 26.63 22.25
CA HIS A 420 -0.64 27.12 21.80
C HIS A 420 -0.74 27.59 20.34
N PRO A 421 -0.76 28.92 20.08
CA PRO A 421 -0.89 29.46 18.71
C PRO A 421 0.28 29.11 17.79
N THR A 422 1.48 28.90 18.33
CA THR A 422 2.70 28.59 17.60
C THR A 422 3.56 27.61 18.38
N ILE A 423 4.40 26.87 17.68
CA ILE A 423 5.46 26.01 18.25
C ILE A 423 6.79 26.27 17.54
N ALA A 424 7.88 25.75 18.09
CA ALA A 424 9.18 25.75 17.43
C ALA A 424 9.14 24.92 16.12
N THR A 425 10.15 25.11 15.25
CA THR A 425 10.26 24.37 13.98
C THR A 425 10.35 22.85 14.20
N PRO A 426 9.92 22.04 13.23
CA PRO A 426 9.92 20.57 13.38
C PRO A 426 11.26 20.01 13.86
N ASP A 427 12.36 20.64 13.47
CA ASP A 427 13.73 20.24 13.83
C ASP A 427 14.09 20.57 15.28
N THR A 428 13.53 21.57 15.89
CA THR A 428 13.87 22.02 17.24
C THR A 428 12.79 21.77 18.29
N PHE A 429 11.54 21.50 17.85
CA PHE A 429 10.42 21.29 18.76
C PHE A 429 10.67 20.12 19.72
N ARG A 430 10.48 20.36 21.01
CA ARG A 430 10.51 19.38 22.10
C ARG A 430 9.52 19.80 23.17
N LEU A 431 8.83 18.81 23.72
CA LEU A 431 8.02 18.98 24.92
C LEU A 431 8.93 19.13 26.14
N SER A 432 8.61 20.08 27.01
CA SER A 432 9.26 20.20 28.32
C SER A 432 8.81 19.05 29.27
N ASP A 433 9.47 18.90 30.40
CA ASP A 433 9.06 17.94 31.42
C ASP A 433 7.69 18.28 32.01
N GLU A 434 7.39 19.56 32.16
CA GLU A 434 6.10 20.06 32.63
C GLU A 434 4.98 19.78 31.63
N GLU A 435 5.22 19.98 30.34
CA GLU A 435 4.23 19.68 29.28
C GLU A 435 3.99 18.17 29.17
N TYR A 436 5.03 17.36 29.34
CA TYR A 436 4.85 15.91 29.39
C TYR A 436 4.04 15.49 30.61
N GLN A 437 4.26 16.10 31.78
CA GLN A 437 3.48 15.84 32.99
C GLN A 437 1.99 16.20 32.79
N GLN A 438 1.70 17.31 32.11
CA GLN A 438 0.32 17.68 31.75
C GLN A 438 -0.33 16.59 30.86
N PHE A 439 0.44 15.95 29.96
CA PHE A 439 -0.07 14.81 29.21
C PHE A 439 -0.33 13.59 30.10
N VAL A 440 0.55 13.29 31.06
CA VAL A 440 0.36 12.23 32.03
C VAL A 440 -0.93 12.44 32.81
N ASP A 441 -1.14 13.65 33.37
CA ASP A 441 -2.34 14.02 34.12
C ASP A 441 -3.60 13.88 33.23
N TYR A 442 -3.51 14.33 31.97
CA TYR A 442 -4.58 14.19 30.99
C TYR A 442 -4.98 12.73 30.71
N VAL A 443 -4.02 11.80 30.68
CA VAL A 443 -4.30 10.36 30.50
C VAL A 443 -4.97 9.77 31.74
N ILE A 444 -4.49 10.12 32.93
CA ILE A 444 -5.02 9.66 34.22
C ILE A 444 -6.45 10.16 34.42
N ASP A 445 -6.74 11.43 34.17
CA ASP A 445 -8.07 12.06 34.33
C ASP A 445 -9.15 11.43 33.41
N ARG A 446 -8.75 10.64 32.41
CA ARG A 446 -9.65 9.94 31.49
C ARG A 446 -9.90 8.50 31.84
N ASP A 447 -9.43 8.04 32.99
CA ASP A 447 -9.53 6.63 33.40
C ASP A 447 -9.04 5.67 32.28
N PHE A 448 -7.98 6.08 31.58
CA PHE A 448 -7.44 5.30 30.46
C PHE A 448 -6.99 3.93 30.94
N THR A 449 -7.43 2.91 30.23
CA THR A 449 -7.03 1.53 30.48
C THR A 449 -6.67 0.82 29.18
N TYR A 450 -5.80 -0.17 29.26
CA TYR A 450 -5.48 -1.04 28.14
C TYR A 450 -5.22 -2.47 28.61
N GLN A 451 -5.24 -3.42 27.68
CA GLN A 451 -4.92 -4.81 27.95
C GLN A 451 -3.74 -5.23 27.10
N LEU A 452 -2.74 -5.83 27.72
CA LEU A 452 -1.61 -6.41 26.99
C LEU A 452 -2.07 -7.60 26.16
N GLU A 453 -1.56 -7.74 24.95
CA GLU A 453 -1.79 -8.91 24.10
C GLU A 453 -1.39 -10.22 24.80
N SER A 454 -0.33 -10.19 25.61
CA SER A 454 0.12 -11.33 26.44
C SER A 454 -0.98 -11.84 27.36
N ASN A 455 -1.89 -10.99 27.85
CA ASN A 455 -3.01 -11.42 28.70
C ASN A 455 -3.99 -12.33 27.95
N LYS A 456 -4.22 -12.10 26.66
CA LYS A 456 -5.05 -12.97 25.83
C LYS A 456 -4.43 -14.36 25.69
N TYR A 457 -3.14 -14.42 25.37
CA TYR A 457 -2.43 -15.70 25.29
C TYR A 457 -2.39 -16.43 26.63
N LEU A 458 -2.26 -15.69 27.74
CA LEU A 458 -2.32 -16.28 29.07
C LEU A 458 -3.70 -16.88 29.38
N GLN A 459 -4.79 -16.24 28.98
CA GLN A 459 -6.14 -16.78 29.11
C GLN A 459 -6.34 -18.04 28.25
N ASP A 460 -5.83 -18.05 27.03
CA ASP A 460 -5.90 -19.22 26.16
C ASP A 460 -5.05 -20.37 26.70
N LEU A 461 -3.86 -20.08 27.26
CA LEU A 461 -3.04 -21.06 27.95
C LEU A 461 -3.77 -21.67 29.17
N ARG A 462 -4.45 -20.84 30.00
CA ARG A 462 -5.26 -21.34 31.13
C ARG A 462 -6.35 -22.31 30.67
N LYS A 463 -7.04 -22.01 29.55
CA LYS A 463 -8.07 -22.90 29.00
C LYS A 463 -7.45 -24.24 28.57
N MET A 464 -6.30 -24.23 27.91
CA MET A 464 -5.63 -25.47 27.50
C MET A 464 -5.16 -26.30 28.69
N ILE A 465 -4.52 -25.69 29.67
CA ILE A 465 -4.04 -26.34 30.91
C ILE A 465 -5.22 -27.01 31.65
N ARG A 466 -6.41 -26.38 31.71
CA ARG A 466 -7.60 -26.97 32.27
C ARG A 466 -8.06 -28.22 31.52
N ILE A 467 -8.06 -28.15 30.17
CA ILE A 467 -8.43 -29.29 29.33
C ILE A 467 -7.43 -30.45 29.51
N GLU A 468 -6.17 -30.14 29.72
CA GLU A 468 -5.08 -31.12 29.93
C GLU A 468 -4.99 -31.65 31.35
N GLY A 469 -5.78 -31.08 32.31
CA GLY A 469 -5.86 -31.56 33.70
C GLY A 469 -4.71 -31.09 34.63
N TYR A 470 -3.94 -30.07 34.23
CA TYR A 470 -2.80 -29.54 35.02
C TYR A 470 -3.17 -28.29 35.85
N GLU A 471 -4.43 -27.90 35.94
CA GLU A 471 -4.90 -26.68 36.60
C GLU A 471 -4.38 -26.54 38.04
N ALA A 472 -4.54 -27.60 38.86
CA ALA A 472 -4.16 -27.56 40.27
C ALA A 472 -2.64 -27.28 40.51
N SER A 473 -1.77 -27.71 39.61
CA SER A 473 -0.33 -27.53 39.75
C SER A 473 0.19 -26.20 39.20
N THR A 474 -0.60 -25.51 38.37
CA THR A 474 -0.15 -24.34 37.61
C THR A 474 -0.84 -23.04 38.00
N ASP A 475 -2.00 -23.09 38.63
CA ASP A 475 -2.83 -21.91 38.95
C ASP A 475 -2.08 -20.82 39.73
N SER A 476 -1.27 -21.20 40.72
CA SER A 476 -0.51 -20.25 41.54
C SER A 476 0.47 -19.45 40.68
N ILE A 477 1.20 -20.11 39.76
CA ILE A 477 2.18 -19.47 38.87
C ILE A 477 1.48 -18.57 37.84
N LEU A 478 0.36 -19.05 37.29
CA LEU A 478 -0.40 -18.27 36.31
C LEU A 478 -1.07 -17.03 36.93
N ASN A 479 -1.46 -17.11 38.22
CA ASN A 479 -1.98 -15.97 38.97
C ASN A 479 -0.88 -14.94 39.24
N GLN A 480 0.30 -15.36 39.68
CA GLN A 480 1.45 -14.47 39.85
C GLN A 480 1.82 -13.79 38.51
N LEU A 481 1.86 -14.54 37.41
CA LEU A 481 2.15 -13.97 36.08
C LEU A 481 1.07 -12.97 35.65
N THR A 482 -0.22 -13.26 35.93
CA THR A 482 -1.32 -12.33 35.65
C THR A 482 -1.15 -11.02 36.43
N ASP A 483 -0.77 -11.10 37.70
CA ASP A 483 -0.55 -9.91 38.53
C ASP A 483 0.66 -9.08 38.06
N LEU A 484 1.74 -9.72 37.63
CA LEU A 484 2.92 -9.05 37.07
C LEU A 484 2.64 -8.38 35.70
N LEU A 485 1.68 -8.91 34.94
CA LEU A 485 1.29 -8.38 33.64
C LEU A 485 0.09 -7.40 33.72
N LYS A 486 -0.35 -7.01 34.90
CA LYS A 486 -1.34 -5.94 35.05
C LYS A 486 -0.74 -4.61 34.61
N PRO A 487 -1.38 -3.89 33.68
CA PRO A 487 -0.92 -2.56 33.32
C PRO A 487 -0.96 -1.61 34.52
N ASP A 488 0.13 -0.93 34.78
CA ASP A 488 0.22 0.19 35.70
C ASP A 488 0.42 1.45 34.88
N ILE A 489 -0.66 2.20 34.67
CA ILE A 489 -0.68 3.34 33.75
C ILE A 489 0.38 4.38 34.15
N GLN A 490 0.50 4.71 35.44
CA GLN A 490 1.43 5.73 35.91
C GLN A 490 2.87 5.28 35.71
N LYS A 491 3.19 4.05 36.06
CA LYS A 491 4.51 3.44 35.85
C LYS A 491 4.83 3.32 34.35
N ASP A 492 3.86 2.87 33.54
CA ASP A 492 4.07 2.63 32.12
C ASP A 492 4.25 3.94 31.34
N LEU A 493 3.56 5.01 31.71
CA LEU A 493 3.77 6.36 31.15
C LEU A 493 5.20 6.87 31.38
N GLN A 494 5.81 6.53 32.54
CA GLN A 494 7.20 6.90 32.80
C GLN A 494 8.19 5.95 32.12
N LEU A 495 7.93 4.65 32.16
CA LEU A 495 8.82 3.62 31.56
C LEU A 495 8.96 3.79 30.05
N PHE A 496 7.87 4.10 29.36
CA PHE A 496 7.83 4.26 27.90
C PHE A 496 7.78 5.72 27.46
N ARG A 497 8.16 6.64 28.35
CA ARG A 497 8.14 8.09 28.09
C ARG A 497 8.76 8.47 26.76
N LYS A 498 9.90 7.89 26.41
CA LYS A 498 10.62 8.19 25.17
C LYS A 498 9.76 7.91 23.92
N ASP A 499 9.11 6.75 23.87
CA ASP A 499 8.28 6.34 22.73
C ASP A 499 7.02 7.20 22.67
N ILE A 500 6.41 7.46 23.83
CA ILE A 500 5.22 8.31 23.95
C ILE A 500 5.52 9.74 23.51
N THR A 501 6.60 10.33 24.03
CA THR A 501 7.02 11.68 23.67
C THR A 501 7.25 11.82 22.17
N PHE A 502 7.94 10.84 21.55
CA PHE A 502 8.18 10.85 20.12
C PHE A 502 6.87 10.87 19.30
N MET A 503 5.89 10.04 19.68
CA MET A 503 4.58 10.00 19.00
C MET A 503 3.77 11.28 19.25
N LEU A 504 3.81 11.79 20.46
CA LEU A 504 3.09 12.99 20.86
C LEU A 504 3.63 14.24 20.16
N GLU A 505 4.96 14.44 20.17
CA GLU A 505 5.61 15.54 19.46
C GLU A 505 5.36 15.46 17.95
N SER A 506 5.44 14.26 17.35
CA SER A 506 5.10 14.03 15.94
C SER A 506 3.68 14.50 15.63
N GLU A 507 2.71 14.13 16.46
CA GLU A 507 1.30 14.47 16.25
C GLU A 507 1.03 15.97 16.50
N ILE A 508 1.74 16.58 17.47
CA ILE A 508 1.67 18.04 17.70
C ILE A 508 2.27 18.80 16.51
N VAL A 509 3.49 18.45 16.08
CA VAL A 509 4.15 19.08 14.92
C VAL A 509 3.26 19.05 13.68
N LYS A 510 2.56 17.94 13.46
CA LYS A 510 1.60 17.77 12.36
C LYS A 510 0.45 18.79 12.39
N ARG A 511 0.03 19.27 13.55
CA ARG A 511 -1.01 20.32 13.68
C ARG A 511 -0.60 21.66 13.10
N TYR A 512 0.71 21.97 13.09
CA TYR A 512 1.25 23.27 12.66
C TYR A 512 1.95 23.21 11.30
N TYR A 513 2.66 22.12 11.04
CA TYR A 513 3.53 21.96 9.87
C TYR A 513 3.09 20.83 8.92
N PHE A 514 1.88 20.29 9.12
CA PHE A 514 1.25 19.27 8.29
C PHE A 514 2.14 18.03 8.07
N GLN A 515 1.90 17.29 7.00
CA GLN A 515 2.64 16.07 6.68
C GLN A 515 4.13 16.30 6.44
N LYS A 516 4.49 17.47 5.87
CA LYS A 516 5.90 17.80 5.62
C LYS A 516 6.67 17.94 6.93
N GLY A 517 6.14 18.70 7.89
CA GLY A 517 6.77 18.87 9.19
C GLY A 517 6.78 17.59 10.03
N GLU A 518 5.70 16.78 9.98
CA GLU A 518 5.69 15.47 10.60
C GLU A 518 6.80 14.57 10.04
N ALA A 519 6.96 14.51 8.72
CA ALA A 519 8.00 13.72 8.08
C ALA A 519 9.41 14.18 8.50
N GLU A 520 9.66 15.49 8.52
CA GLU A 520 10.91 16.07 8.97
C GLU A 520 11.22 15.72 10.44
N TYR A 521 10.22 15.83 11.33
CA TYR A 521 10.36 15.43 12.72
C TYR A 521 10.69 13.95 12.87
N ARG A 522 9.91 13.07 12.21
CA ARG A 522 10.03 11.62 12.33
C ARG A 522 11.36 11.06 11.83
N LEU A 523 11.94 11.64 10.77
CA LEU A 523 13.22 11.22 10.22
C LEU A 523 14.37 11.20 11.24
N ARG A 524 14.32 12.04 12.26
CA ARG A 524 15.34 12.08 13.32
C ARG A 524 15.32 10.85 14.23
N GLY A 525 14.11 10.34 14.49
CA GLY A 525 13.89 9.15 15.30
C GLY A 525 14.05 7.86 14.51
N ASP A 526 13.99 7.93 13.19
CA ASP A 526 13.95 6.78 12.30
C ASP A 526 15.26 5.98 12.34
N LYS A 527 15.21 4.80 12.97
CA LYS A 527 16.33 3.88 13.12
C LYS A 527 16.82 3.38 11.76
N TRP A 528 15.89 3.08 10.85
CA TRP A 528 16.24 2.57 9.52
C TRP A 528 16.95 3.61 8.67
N VAL A 529 16.53 4.88 8.76
CA VAL A 529 17.23 5.99 8.10
C VAL A 529 18.63 6.19 8.69
N LYS A 530 18.78 6.07 10.02
CA LYS A 530 20.10 6.13 10.67
C LYS A 530 21.03 5.01 10.23
N ASP A 531 20.49 3.79 10.08
CA ASP A 531 21.29 2.65 9.62
C ASP A 531 21.60 2.76 8.12
N ALA A 532 20.65 3.23 7.30
CA ALA A 532 20.89 3.57 5.90
C ALA A 532 21.99 4.63 5.73
N LEU A 533 22.00 5.66 6.58
CA LEU A 533 23.04 6.67 6.59
C LEU A 533 24.43 6.10 6.87
N LYS A 534 24.56 5.14 7.81
CA LYS A 534 25.83 4.46 8.09
C LYS A 534 26.31 3.67 6.86
N ILE A 535 25.39 2.98 6.19
CA ILE A 535 25.73 2.17 5.01
C ILE A 535 26.16 3.07 3.84
N ILE A 536 25.39 4.12 3.49
CA ILE A 536 25.67 4.96 2.31
C ILE A 536 26.91 5.86 2.51
N LYS A 537 27.29 6.16 3.76
CA LYS A 537 28.52 6.88 4.09
C LYS A 537 29.76 6.03 3.89
N ASP A 538 29.66 4.74 4.11
CA ASP A 538 30.74 3.77 4.01
C ASP A 538 30.87 3.27 2.55
N ARG A 539 31.83 3.88 1.81
CA ARG A 539 32.08 3.55 0.40
C ARG A 539 32.53 2.10 0.21
N ASP A 540 33.34 1.60 1.10
CA ASP A 540 33.90 0.24 1.00
C ASP A 540 32.78 -0.79 1.23
N LYS A 541 31.91 -0.55 2.19
CA LYS A 541 30.72 -1.37 2.44
C LYS A 541 29.75 -1.36 1.26
N MET A 542 29.47 -0.17 0.68
CA MET A 542 28.63 -0.07 -0.51
C MET A 542 29.24 -0.85 -1.69
N THR A 543 30.56 -0.73 -1.88
CA THR A 543 31.27 -1.42 -2.97
C THR A 543 31.27 -2.94 -2.73
N ALA A 544 31.54 -3.39 -1.52
CA ALA A 544 31.53 -4.81 -1.16
C ALA A 544 30.14 -5.47 -1.35
N ILE A 545 29.06 -4.71 -1.10
CA ILE A 545 27.69 -5.20 -1.38
C ILE A 545 27.43 -5.29 -2.89
N LEU A 546 27.81 -4.27 -3.67
CA LEU A 546 27.48 -4.20 -5.11
C LEU A 546 28.44 -5.03 -6.00
N ARG A 547 29.65 -5.34 -5.52
CA ARG A 547 30.69 -6.07 -6.27
C ARG A 547 31.42 -7.03 -5.32
N PRO A 548 30.75 -8.11 -4.87
CA PRO A 548 31.33 -9.09 -3.94
C PRO A 548 32.46 -9.89 -4.55
#